data_e93f6dcd840bd89f8ce32f2dd5b2db2c
#
_entry.id   e93f6dcd840bd89f8ce32f2dd5b2db2c
#
_cell.length_a   1.000
_cell.length_b   1.000
_cell.length_c   1.000
_cell.angle_alpha   90.00
_cell.angle_beta   90.00
_cell.angle_gamma   90.00
#
_symmetry.space_group_name_H-M   'P 1'
#
loop_
_entity.id
_entity.type
_entity.pdbx_description
1 polymer ?
#
loop_
_entity_poly.entity_id
_entity_poly.type
_entity_poly.pdbx_seq_one_letter_code
_entity_poly.pdbx_strand_id
1 'polypeptide(L)'
;MSVKLASASIDENGKAIGGKAGDQTGREVKVQNYYDHSKGWRVFRPIDKDTAEKIAYDAEAAALNNKIGYDQGQRQTLYNAAEKVGFDCAKVTMPCETDCSALVRVCLAYAGINVPTGFRTSNEGTYLLNSGRFIELTQAKYRIGGEYLRRGDILCTKTQGHTVVVISNGKNGEAPLELPQYVEVTAKSVNVRTAPNTTGKVMGIVYKGEKLKYQGIDDKVTGWHLIEYKNKNGWITPKYTRLV
;
A
#
# COMPACT_ATOMS: atom_id res chain seq x y z
N MET A 1 -5.77 4.91 -22.39
CA MET A 1 -6.93 4.81 -21.49
C MET A 1 -6.48 5.29 -20.11
N SER A 2 -7.37 5.95 -19.35
CA SER A 2 -7.07 6.37 -17.98
C SER A 2 -7.06 5.16 -17.05
N VAL A 3 -6.13 5.12 -16.08
CA VAL A 3 -6.09 4.11 -15.01
C VAL A 3 -7.39 4.15 -14.22
N LYS A 4 -7.89 2.98 -13.83
CA LYS A 4 -9.09 2.82 -13.02
C LYS A 4 -8.73 2.48 -11.58
N LEU A 5 -9.51 3.04 -10.66
CA LEU A 5 -9.38 2.85 -9.21
C LEU A 5 -10.70 2.31 -8.66
N ALA A 6 -10.63 1.39 -7.71
CA ALA A 6 -11.74 1.07 -6.82
C ALA A 6 -11.59 1.92 -5.55
N SER A 7 -12.67 2.59 -5.15
CA SER A 7 -12.69 3.59 -4.08
C SER A 7 -13.98 3.52 -3.30
N ALA A 8 -13.86 3.50 -1.97
CA ALA A 8 -14.96 3.72 -1.02
C ALA A 8 -14.77 5.11 -0.39
N SER A 9 -15.73 6.03 -0.52
CA SER A 9 -15.45 7.43 -0.19
C SER A 9 -16.52 8.19 0.59
N ILE A 10 -17.80 7.93 0.38
CA ILE A 10 -18.88 8.72 0.98
C ILE A 10 -20.20 7.97 0.85
N ASP A 11 -21.14 8.17 1.78
CA ASP A 11 -22.45 7.55 1.78
C ASP A 11 -23.42 8.21 0.77
N GLU A 12 -24.65 7.70 0.68
CA GLU A 12 -25.71 8.20 -0.19
C GLU A 12 -26.13 9.67 0.12
N ASN A 13 -25.84 10.13 1.33
CA ASN A 13 -26.17 11.48 1.81
C ASN A 13 -25.00 12.47 1.65
N GLY A 14 -23.86 12.02 1.07
CA GLY A 14 -22.66 12.82 0.98
C GLY A 14 -21.93 12.99 2.32
N LYS A 15 -22.10 12.04 3.26
CA LYS A 15 -21.49 12.05 4.60
C LYS A 15 -20.55 10.89 4.79
N ALA A 16 -19.69 10.99 5.80
CA ALA A 16 -18.77 9.94 6.15
C ALA A 16 -19.38 8.90 7.12
N ILE A 17 -20.48 9.24 7.78
CA ILE A 17 -21.10 8.42 8.83
C ILE A 17 -22.62 8.54 8.73
N GLY A 18 -23.35 7.45 8.94
CA GLY A 18 -24.81 7.41 9.08
C GLY A 18 -25.56 6.99 7.81
N GLY A 19 -24.85 6.39 6.85
CA GLY A 19 -25.43 5.80 5.66
C GLY A 19 -26.31 4.58 5.96
N LYS A 20 -27.10 4.20 4.98
CA LYS A 20 -27.93 3.01 5.01
C LYS A 20 -27.16 1.83 4.41
N ALA A 21 -27.18 0.69 5.09
CA ALA A 21 -26.42 -0.50 4.71
C ALA A 21 -26.61 -0.92 3.23
N GLY A 22 -25.49 -1.09 2.54
CA GLY A 22 -25.38 -1.32 1.10
C GLY A 22 -25.33 -0.03 0.30
N ASP A 23 -24.77 -0.07 -0.91
CA ASP A 23 -24.66 1.10 -1.80
C ASP A 23 -26.02 1.46 -2.37
N GLN A 24 -26.57 2.61 -1.93
CA GLN A 24 -27.89 3.10 -2.32
C GLN A 24 -27.85 3.89 -3.64
N THR A 25 -26.67 4.32 -4.06
CA THR A 25 -26.49 5.24 -5.19
C THR A 25 -25.65 4.67 -6.33
N GLY A 26 -24.98 3.53 -6.11
CA GLY A 26 -23.96 2.98 -7.02
C GLY A 26 -22.69 3.84 -7.06
N ARG A 27 -22.44 4.66 -6.02
CA ARG A 27 -21.31 5.62 -5.97
C ARG A 27 -20.55 5.61 -4.65
N GLU A 28 -20.98 4.87 -3.67
CA GLU A 28 -20.40 4.82 -2.35
C GLU A 28 -19.11 3.99 -2.37
N VAL A 29 -19.19 2.80 -2.97
CA VAL A 29 -18.02 2.02 -3.37
C VAL A 29 -18.03 1.91 -4.89
N LYS A 30 -17.06 2.51 -5.57
CA LYS A 30 -17.16 2.73 -7.02
C LYS A 30 -15.85 2.53 -7.77
N VAL A 31 -15.98 2.25 -9.05
CA VAL A 31 -14.91 2.38 -10.03
C VAL A 31 -14.85 3.82 -10.53
N GLN A 32 -13.67 4.44 -10.46
CA GLN A 32 -13.45 5.79 -10.99
C GLN A 32 -12.12 5.89 -11.75
N ASN A 33 -11.94 6.97 -12.51
CA ASN A 33 -10.67 7.27 -13.14
C ASN A 33 -9.63 7.69 -12.09
N TYR A 34 -8.34 7.40 -12.37
CA TYR A 34 -7.24 7.95 -11.61
C TYR A 34 -7.30 9.49 -11.56
N TYR A 35 -6.87 10.03 -10.45
CA TYR A 35 -6.71 11.47 -10.24
C TYR A 35 -5.52 11.73 -9.33
N ASP A 36 -4.86 12.85 -9.52
CA ASP A 36 -3.82 13.32 -8.61
C ASP A 36 -4.48 13.92 -7.37
N HIS A 37 -4.33 13.26 -6.24
CA HIS A 37 -4.94 13.72 -4.98
C HIS A 37 -4.15 14.93 -4.44
N SER A 38 -4.85 15.96 -3.92
CA SER A 38 -4.25 17.20 -3.38
C SER A 38 -3.22 16.95 -2.28
N LYS A 39 -3.40 15.91 -1.46
CA LYS A 39 -2.45 15.46 -0.43
C LYS A 39 -1.30 14.62 -1.02
N GLY A 40 -1.29 14.33 -2.32
CA GLY A 40 -0.35 13.43 -2.99
C GLY A 40 -0.50 11.96 -2.55
N TRP A 41 -0.09 11.05 -3.44
CA TRP A 41 -0.13 9.61 -3.20
C TRP A 41 1.19 9.05 -2.68
N ARG A 42 1.12 8.10 -1.77
CA ARG A 42 2.09 7.03 -1.54
C ARG A 42 1.60 5.83 -2.32
N VAL A 43 2.50 5.09 -2.93
CA VAL A 43 2.15 3.93 -3.77
C VAL A 43 2.81 2.69 -3.21
N PHE A 44 1.99 1.69 -2.86
CA PHE A 44 2.43 0.39 -2.35
C PHE A 44 2.12 -0.67 -3.39
N ARG A 45 3.16 -1.31 -3.92
CA ARG A 45 3.04 -2.35 -4.95
C ARG A 45 3.26 -3.73 -4.35
N PRO A 46 2.34 -4.70 -4.57
CA PRO A 46 2.59 -6.09 -4.25
C PRO A 46 3.82 -6.62 -4.98
N ILE A 47 4.65 -7.42 -4.30
CA ILE A 47 5.87 -7.99 -4.88
C ILE A 47 5.53 -9.05 -5.93
N ASP A 48 4.50 -9.84 -5.70
CA ASP A 48 4.07 -10.89 -6.62
C ASP A 48 2.74 -10.55 -7.33
N LYS A 49 2.62 -11.07 -8.57
CA LYS A 49 1.49 -10.79 -9.45
C LYS A 49 0.18 -11.42 -8.96
N ASP A 50 0.23 -12.58 -8.31
CA ASP A 50 -0.96 -13.27 -7.81
C ASP A 50 -1.61 -12.47 -6.67
N THR A 51 -0.80 -11.98 -5.73
CA THR A 51 -1.25 -11.06 -4.67
C THR A 51 -1.86 -9.78 -5.27
N ALA A 52 -1.19 -9.19 -6.28
CA ALA A 52 -1.68 -7.98 -6.95
C ALA A 52 -3.04 -8.21 -7.60
N GLU A 53 -3.20 -9.31 -8.34
CA GLU A 53 -4.45 -9.65 -9.02
C GLU A 53 -5.58 -9.92 -8.04
N LYS A 54 -5.34 -10.65 -6.96
CA LYS A 54 -6.35 -10.91 -5.91
C LYS A 54 -6.85 -9.61 -5.26
N ILE A 55 -5.94 -8.72 -4.90
CA ILE A 55 -6.29 -7.42 -4.32
C ILE A 55 -7.14 -6.59 -5.30
N ALA A 56 -6.72 -6.51 -6.56
CA ALA A 56 -7.43 -5.74 -7.57
C ALA A 56 -8.80 -6.35 -7.90
N TYR A 57 -8.86 -7.68 -8.06
CA TYR A 57 -10.10 -8.40 -8.31
C TYR A 57 -11.13 -8.13 -7.21
N ASP A 58 -10.74 -8.28 -5.95
CA ASP A 58 -11.67 -8.15 -4.85
C ASP A 58 -12.13 -6.71 -4.63
N ALA A 59 -11.25 -5.73 -4.84
CA ALA A 59 -11.60 -4.31 -4.81
C ALA A 59 -12.57 -3.92 -5.95
N GLU A 60 -12.37 -4.46 -7.15
CA GLU A 60 -13.25 -4.28 -8.29
C GLU A 60 -14.61 -4.95 -8.04
N ALA A 61 -14.61 -6.17 -7.51
CA ALA A 61 -15.81 -6.90 -7.13
C ALA A 61 -16.62 -6.14 -6.07
N ALA A 62 -15.97 -5.57 -5.06
CA ALA A 62 -16.62 -4.72 -4.07
C ALA A 62 -17.28 -3.49 -4.69
N ALA A 63 -16.59 -2.82 -5.63
CA ALA A 63 -17.11 -1.63 -6.31
C ALA A 63 -18.25 -1.92 -7.29
N LEU A 64 -18.45 -3.17 -7.68
CA LEU A 64 -19.54 -3.63 -8.55
C LEU A 64 -20.70 -4.27 -7.77
N ASN A 65 -20.55 -4.45 -6.46
CA ASN A 65 -21.54 -5.09 -5.61
C ASN A 65 -22.32 -4.08 -4.77
N ASN A 66 -23.53 -3.72 -5.20
CA ASN A 66 -24.42 -2.79 -4.49
C ASN A 66 -24.85 -3.24 -3.08
N LYS A 67 -24.44 -4.42 -2.61
CA LYS A 67 -24.61 -4.81 -1.20
C LYS A 67 -23.54 -4.20 -0.29
N ILE A 68 -22.52 -3.57 -0.85
CA ILE A 68 -21.39 -2.99 -0.13
C ILE A 68 -21.46 -1.47 -0.25
N GLY A 69 -21.84 -0.80 0.85
CA GLY A 69 -21.94 0.65 0.94
C GLY A 69 -20.83 1.28 1.77
N TYR A 70 -20.96 2.56 2.11
CA TYR A 70 -19.96 3.34 2.81
C TYR A 70 -20.48 3.96 4.11
N ASP A 71 -19.91 3.52 5.25
CA ASP A 71 -20.08 4.17 6.55
C ASP A 71 -18.84 3.94 7.44
N GLN A 72 -18.15 5.02 7.83
CA GLN A 72 -17.00 4.94 8.75
C GLN A 72 -17.39 4.44 10.15
N GLY A 73 -18.62 4.68 10.58
CA GLY A 73 -19.16 4.19 11.86
C GLY A 73 -19.37 2.68 11.87
N GLN A 74 -19.64 2.10 10.70
CA GLN A 74 -19.95 0.68 10.53
C GLN A 74 -18.91 -0.08 9.69
N ARG A 75 -17.72 0.45 9.58
CA ARG A 75 -16.62 -0.03 8.74
C ARG A 75 -16.22 -1.50 8.86
N GLN A 76 -16.66 -2.22 9.91
CA GLN A 76 -16.34 -3.61 10.11
C GLN A 76 -17.39 -4.58 9.53
N THR A 77 -18.55 -4.08 9.13
CA THR A 77 -19.64 -4.96 8.71
C THR A 77 -19.34 -5.69 7.40
N LEU A 78 -18.61 -5.05 6.46
CA LEU A 78 -18.10 -5.73 5.26
C LEU A 78 -17.15 -6.87 5.62
N TYR A 79 -16.19 -6.64 6.53
CA TYR A 79 -15.23 -7.69 6.91
C TYR A 79 -15.97 -8.92 7.46
N ASN A 80 -16.94 -8.70 8.35
CA ASN A 80 -17.73 -9.78 8.96
C ASN A 80 -18.61 -10.52 7.93
N ALA A 81 -19.12 -9.82 6.91
CA ALA A 81 -19.88 -10.43 5.83
C ALA A 81 -18.99 -11.23 4.87
N ALA A 82 -17.86 -10.65 4.48
CA ALA A 82 -16.90 -11.24 3.54
C ALA A 82 -16.19 -12.48 4.13
N GLU A 83 -15.88 -12.48 5.43
CA GLU A 83 -15.27 -13.63 6.12
C GLU A 83 -16.08 -14.93 5.91
N LYS A 84 -17.40 -14.85 5.91
CA LYS A 84 -18.31 -15.98 5.72
C LYS A 84 -18.25 -16.59 4.32
N VAL A 85 -17.73 -15.86 3.35
CA VAL A 85 -17.62 -16.24 1.94
C VAL A 85 -16.16 -16.24 1.44
N GLY A 86 -15.19 -16.41 2.37
CA GLY A 86 -13.76 -16.48 2.05
C GLY A 86 -13.17 -15.16 1.62
N PHE A 87 -13.71 -14.05 2.12
CA PHE A 87 -13.37 -12.66 1.79
C PHE A 87 -13.63 -12.25 0.34
N ASP A 88 -14.36 -13.05 -0.44
CA ASP A 88 -14.70 -12.73 -1.83
C ASP A 88 -15.87 -11.74 -1.88
N CYS A 89 -15.59 -10.49 -2.15
CA CYS A 89 -16.58 -9.41 -2.22
C CYS A 89 -17.64 -9.64 -3.30
N ALA A 90 -17.37 -10.42 -4.35
CA ALA A 90 -18.37 -10.81 -5.35
C ALA A 90 -19.47 -11.69 -4.75
N LYS A 91 -19.19 -12.43 -3.68
CA LYS A 91 -20.12 -13.36 -3.01
C LYS A 91 -20.85 -12.77 -1.81
N VAL A 92 -20.61 -11.51 -1.47
CA VAL A 92 -21.33 -10.83 -0.39
C VAL A 92 -22.77 -10.55 -0.83
N THR A 93 -23.75 -11.12 -0.12
CA THR A 93 -25.19 -11.02 -0.45
C THR A 93 -25.96 -10.17 0.56
N MET A 94 -25.41 -9.94 1.75
CA MET A 94 -26.04 -9.14 2.80
C MET A 94 -25.59 -7.68 2.69
N PRO A 95 -26.51 -6.70 2.81
CA PRO A 95 -26.11 -5.30 2.90
C PRO A 95 -25.13 -5.06 4.04
N CYS A 96 -24.03 -4.38 3.76
CA CYS A 96 -22.95 -4.09 4.71
C CYS A 96 -22.19 -2.83 4.31
N GLU A 97 -21.34 -2.36 5.21
CA GLU A 97 -20.63 -1.10 5.11
C GLU A 97 -19.13 -1.26 5.24
N THR A 98 -18.42 -0.35 4.60
CA THR A 98 -16.97 -0.22 4.70
C THR A 98 -16.54 1.24 4.77
N ASP A 99 -15.28 1.52 5.14
CA ASP A 99 -14.60 2.75 4.77
C ASP A 99 -13.47 2.43 3.78
N CYS A 100 -12.74 3.44 3.32
CA CYS A 100 -11.67 3.23 2.33
C CYS A 100 -10.60 2.23 2.81
N SER A 101 -10.16 2.33 4.06
CA SER A 101 -9.12 1.44 4.62
C SER A 101 -9.68 0.07 5.04
N ALA A 102 -10.93 -0.01 5.44
CA ALA A 102 -11.58 -1.29 5.75
C ALA A 102 -11.81 -2.11 4.47
N LEU A 103 -12.13 -1.46 3.35
CA LEU A 103 -12.16 -2.12 2.04
C LEU A 103 -10.80 -2.73 1.69
N VAL A 104 -9.71 -1.94 1.78
CA VAL A 104 -8.35 -2.46 1.56
C VAL A 104 -8.05 -3.64 2.47
N ARG A 105 -8.48 -3.58 3.75
CA ARG A 105 -8.31 -4.69 4.70
C ARG A 105 -8.97 -5.98 4.22
N VAL A 106 -10.17 -5.92 3.65
CA VAL A 106 -10.87 -7.10 3.10
C VAL A 106 -10.13 -7.65 1.88
N CYS A 107 -9.71 -6.77 0.95
CA CYS A 107 -8.93 -7.18 -0.22
C CYS A 107 -7.60 -7.84 0.16
N LEU A 108 -6.94 -7.35 1.22
CA LEU A 108 -5.74 -7.98 1.78
C LEU A 108 -6.05 -9.37 2.34
N ALA A 109 -7.15 -9.53 3.08
CA ALA A 109 -7.57 -10.81 3.63
C ALA A 109 -7.89 -11.83 2.51
N TYR A 110 -8.56 -11.39 1.44
CA TYR A 110 -8.78 -12.21 0.24
C TYR A 110 -7.47 -12.68 -0.40
N ALA A 111 -6.46 -11.83 -0.41
CA ALA A 111 -5.11 -12.17 -0.89
C ALA A 111 -4.27 -12.98 0.14
N GLY A 112 -4.86 -13.38 1.28
CA GLY A 112 -4.18 -14.14 2.32
C GLY A 112 -3.24 -13.30 3.21
N ILE A 113 -3.45 -11.98 3.29
CA ILE A 113 -2.66 -11.07 4.10
C ILE A 113 -3.53 -10.53 5.24
N ASN A 114 -3.30 -11.02 6.45
CA ASN A 114 -4.06 -10.60 7.62
C ASN A 114 -3.46 -9.34 8.26
N VAL A 115 -4.28 -8.31 8.41
CA VAL A 115 -3.98 -7.09 9.14
C VAL A 115 -5.02 -6.86 10.24
N PRO A 116 -4.67 -6.21 11.37
CA PRO A 116 -5.56 -6.09 12.52
C PRO A 116 -6.77 -5.20 12.25
N THR A 117 -7.79 -5.30 13.10
CA THR A 117 -9.00 -4.46 13.06
C THR A 117 -8.70 -2.96 13.12
N GLY A 118 -7.59 -2.57 13.77
CA GLY A 118 -7.11 -1.19 13.82
C GLY A 118 -6.41 -0.69 12.55
N PHE A 119 -6.42 -1.45 11.46
CA PHE A 119 -5.87 -1.02 10.16
C PHE A 119 -6.60 0.21 9.63
N ARG A 120 -5.86 1.28 9.35
CA ARG A 120 -6.35 2.59 8.91
C ARG A 120 -5.32 3.27 8.03
N THR A 121 -5.69 4.31 7.31
CA THR A 121 -4.77 5.10 6.47
C THR A 121 -3.56 5.64 7.24
N SER A 122 -3.67 5.82 8.56
CA SER A 122 -2.55 6.30 9.41
C SER A 122 -1.45 5.27 9.64
N ASN A 123 -1.76 3.99 9.56
CA ASN A 123 -0.81 2.89 9.80
C ASN A 123 -0.71 1.92 8.61
N GLU A 124 -1.49 2.14 7.56
CA GLU A 124 -1.60 1.28 6.38
C GLU A 124 -0.22 0.96 5.77
N GLY A 125 0.57 1.99 5.46
CA GLY A 125 1.91 1.79 4.89
C GLY A 125 2.82 0.93 5.78
N THR A 126 2.73 1.09 7.10
CA THR A 126 3.50 0.28 8.06
C THR A 126 3.10 -1.20 7.98
N TYR A 127 1.79 -1.50 7.98
CA TYR A 127 1.31 -2.88 7.89
C TYR A 127 1.63 -3.52 6.54
N LEU A 128 1.48 -2.77 5.43
CA LEU A 128 1.80 -3.27 4.10
C LEU A 128 3.29 -3.64 4.00
N LEU A 129 4.19 -2.76 4.41
CA LEU A 129 5.64 -3.02 4.37
C LEU A 129 6.06 -4.13 5.34
N ASN A 130 5.53 -4.14 6.56
CA ASN A 130 5.84 -5.17 7.56
C ASN A 130 5.35 -6.57 7.16
N SER A 131 4.36 -6.67 6.26
CA SER A 131 3.93 -7.96 5.72
C SER A 131 5.03 -8.65 4.88
N GLY A 132 6.01 -7.89 4.41
CA GLY A 132 7.03 -8.35 3.47
C GLY A 132 6.49 -8.70 2.08
N ARG A 133 5.24 -8.31 1.78
CA ARG A 133 4.55 -8.58 0.52
C ARG A 133 4.44 -7.34 -0.38
N PHE A 134 4.87 -6.18 0.11
CA PHE A 134 4.79 -4.91 -0.62
C PHE A 134 6.11 -4.16 -0.58
N ILE A 135 6.30 -3.33 -1.61
CA ILE A 135 7.32 -2.28 -1.66
C ILE A 135 6.63 -0.92 -1.80
N GLU A 136 7.22 0.13 -1.25
CA GLU A 136 6.79 1.50 -1.50
C GLU A 136 7.55 2.09 -2.69
N LEU A 137 6.81 2.56 -3.70
CA LEU A 137 7.36 3.24 -4.86
C LEU A 137 7.52 4.72 -4.58
N THR A 138 8.76 5.17 -4.34
CA THR A 138 9.05 6.53 -3.88
C THR A 138 9.30 7.54 -5.00
N GLN A 139 9.64 7.09 -6.20
CA GLN A 139 9.93 7.96 -7.35
C GLN A 139 8.67 8.69 -7.84
N ALA A 140 8.82 9.93 -8.29
CA ALA A 140 7.72 10.78 -8.73
C ALA A 140 6.86 10.16 -9.86
N LYS A 141 7.49 9.44 -10.81
CA LYS A 141 6.81 8.79 -11.93
C LYS A 141 5.71 7.80 -11.51
N TYR A 142 5.80 7.20 -10.31
CA TYR A 142 4.78 6.29 -9.77
C TYR A 142 3.67 7.01 -9.02
N ARG A 143 3.90 8.26 -8.59
CA ARG A 143 3.03 8.99 -7.67
C ARG A 143 2.17 10.07 -8.34
N ILE A 144 2.42 10.35 -9.62
CA ILE A 144 1.77 11.42 -10.40
C ILE A 144 1.39 10.88 -11.77
N GLY A 145 0.20 11.29 -12.28
CA GLY A 145 -0.26 11.01 -13.64
C GLY A 145 -0.75 9.58 -13.89
N GLY A 146 -0.44 8.62 -13.01
CA GLY A 146 -0.94 7.25 -13.09
C GLY A 146 -0.31 6.35 -14.16
N GLU A 147 0.53 6.87 -15.05
CA GLU A 147 1.05 6.10 -16.21
C GLU A 147 1.82 4.82 -15.81
N TYR A 148 2.50 4.84 -14.66
CA TYR A 148 3.31 3.74 -14.16
C TYR A 148 2.63 2.90 -13.09
N LEU A 149 1.35 3.18 -12.80
CA LEU A 149 0.57 2.37 -11.87
C LEU A 149 0.23 1.02 -12.48
N ARG A 150 0.16 0.02 -11.63
CA ARG A 150 -0.15 -1.36 -11.98
C ARG A 150 -1.38 -1.83 -11.22
N ARG A 151 -2.18 -2.67 -11.87
CA ARG A 151 -3.29 -3.38 -11.23
C ARG A 151 -2.80 -4.07 -9.96
N GLY A 152 -3.49 -3.81 -8.84
CA GLY A 152 -3.14 -4.26 -7.49
C GLY A 152 -2.29 -3.27 -6.67
N ASP A 153 -1.80 -2.16 -7.25
CA ASP A 153 -1.18 -1.10 -6.45
C ASP A 153 -2.20 -0.51 -5.47
N ILE A 154 -1.77 -0.27 -4.24
CA ILE A 154 -2.56 0.43 -3.22
C ILE A 154 -2.01 1.86 -3.09
N LEU A 155 -2.90 2.85 -3.22
CA LEU A 155 -2.57 4.26 -3.09
C LEU A 155 -3.14 4.80 -1.79
N CYS A 156 -2.28 5.30 -0.91
CA CYS A 156 -2.67 5.96 0.33
C CYS A 156 -2.18 7.41 0.32
N THR A 157 -3.00 8.36 0.78
CA THR A 157 -2.60 9.77 0.83
C THR A 157 -1.45 10.00 1.82
N LYS A 158 -0.50 10.89 1.47
CA LYS A 158 0.70 11.17 2.27
C LYS A 158 0.39 11.64 3.69
N THR A 159 -0.65 12.45 3.84
CA THR A 159 -1.07 13.02 5.12
C THR A 159 -2.30 12.31 5.69
N GLN A 160 -2.52 11.05 5.30
CA GLN A 160 -3.65 10.22 5.73
C GLN A 160 -5.03 10.73 5.28
N GLY A 161 -6.05 9.90 5.42
CA GLY A 161 -7.45 10.25 5.19
C GLY A 161 -8.10 9.56 4.01
N HIS A 162 -7.35 9.04 3.02
CA HIS A 162 -7.93 8.27 1.93
C HIS A 162 -6.97 7.21 1.37
N THR A 163 -7.55 6.10 0.92
CA THR A 163 -6.84 5.03 0.22
C THR A 163 -7.73 4.42 -0.86
N VAL A 164 -7.12 3.94 -1.93
CA VAL A 164 -7.78 3.32 -3.09
C VAL A 164 -6.94 2.18 -3.64
N VAL A 165 -7.57 1.29 -4.40
CA VAL A 165 -6.89 0.19 -5.10
C VAL A 165 -6.90 0.46 -6.60
N VAL A 166 -5.76 0.28 -7.25
CA VAL A 166 -5.62 0.35 -8.72
C VAL A 166 -6.14 -0.94 -9.33
N ILE A 167 -7.13 -0.84 -10.21
CA ILE A 167 -7.78 -2.00 -10.84
C ILE A 167 -7.52 -2.13 -12.34
N SER A 168 -6.68 -1.25 -12.90
CA SER A 168 -6.19 -1.41 -14.29
C SER A 168 -4.76 -0.88 -14.42
N ASN A 169 -4.01 -1.39 -15.40
CA ASN A 169 -2.66 -0.92 -15.65
C ASN A 169 -2.64 0.47 -16.29
N GLY A 170 -1.69 1.30 -15.89
CA GLY A 170 -1.28 2.48 -16.63
C GLY A 170 -0.52 2.11 -17.92
N LYS A 171 -0.33 3.07 -18.80
CA LYS A 171 0.36 2.88 -20.09
C LYS A 171 1.71 2.16 -19.95
N ASN A 172 2.45 2.48 -18.90
CA ASN A 172 3.76 1.92 -18.57
C ASN A 172 3.71 1.01 -17.32
N GLY A 173 2.55 0.55 -16.90
CA GLY A 173 2.37 -0.28 -15.69
C GLY A 173 3.13 -1.59 -15.73
N GLU A 174 3.27 -2.20 -16.90
CA GLU A 174 4.04 -3.43 -17.10
C GLU A 174 5.54 -3.21 -17.32
N ALA A 175 6.00 -1.95 -17.35
CA ALA A 175 7.43 -1.67 -17.43
C ALA A 175 8.18 -2.36 -16.27
N PRO A 176 9.41 -2.86 -16.52
CA PRO A 176 10.23 -3.44 -15.47
C PRO A 176 10.32 -2.50 -14.27
N LEU A 177 10.18 -3.06 -13.07
CA LEU A 177 10.31 -2.29 -11.85
C LEU A 177 11.79 -1.95 -11.65
N GLU A 178 12.09 -0.66 -11.73
CA GLU A 178 13.42 -0.17 -11.36
C GLU A 178 13.51 -0.13 -9.83
N LEU A 179 13.91 -1.25 -9.25
CA LEU A 179 14.17 -1.30 -7.81
C LEU A 179 15.42 -0.47 -7.50
N PRO A 180 15.46 0.20 -6.35
CA PRO A 180 16.67 0.85 -5.89
C PRO A 180 17.83 -0.15 -5.90
N GLN A 181 18.95 0.23 -6.48
CA GLN A 181 20.15 -0.61 -6.51
C GLN A 181 21.18 -0.20 -5.47
N TYR A 182 21.03 1.03 -4.97
CA TYR A 182 21.98 1.60 -4.03
C TYR A 182 21.27 2.29 -2.87
N VAL A 183 22.00 2.34 -1.76
CA VAL A 183 21.70 3.21 -0.61
C VAL A 183 22.68 4.37 -0.66
N GLU A 184 22.22 5.59 -0.82
CA GLU A 184 23.04 6.80 -0.79
C GLU A 184 23.04 7.42 0.61
N VAL A 185 24.21 7.76 1.12
CA VAL A 185 24.39 8.41 2.43
C VAL A 185 24.06 9.89 2.33
N THR A 186 23.14 10.38 3.16
CA THR A 186 22.68 11.78 3.17
C THR A 186 23.30 12.61 4.31
N ALA A 187 23.70 11.97 5.41
CA ALA A 187 24.36 12.62 6.54
C ALA A 187 25.89 12.69 6.35
N LYS A 188 26.58 13.55 7.15
CA LYS A 188 28.03 13.72 7.10
C LYS A 188 28.77 12.39 7.19
N SER A 189 28.33 11.50 8.08
CA SER A 189 28.84 10.13 8.22
C SER A 189 27.79 9.23 8.86
N VAL A 190 27.84 7.92 8.53
CA VAL A 190 26.93 6.88 9.08
C VAL A 190 27.73 5.61 9.34
N ASN A 191 27.42 4.94 10.44
CA ASN A 191 27.99 3.64 10.75
C ASN A 191 27.30 2.53 9.95
N VAL A 192 28.07 1.65 9.35
CA VAL A 192 27.64 0.34 8.87
C VAL A 192 27.81 -0.68 10.00
N ARG A 193 26.79 -1.50 10.26
CA ARG A 193 26.75 -2.39 11.43
C ARG A 193 26.47 -3.85 11.05
N THR A 194 26.79 -4.76 11.96
CA THR A 194 26.53 -6.19 11.79
C THR A 194 25.07 -6.59 12.01
N ALA A 195 24.24 -5.71 12.61
CA ALA A 195 22.82 -5.95 12.88
C ALA A 195 22.01 -4.68 12.62
N PRO A 196 20.68 -4.79 12.33
CA PRO A 196 19.81 -3.67 11.99
C PRO A 196 19.37 -2.87 13.22
N ASN A 197 20.31 -2.47 14.05
CA ASN A 197 20.08 -1.67 15.25
C ASN A 197 21.34 -0.92 15.69
N THR A 198 21.21 -0.01 16.65
CA THR A 198 22.30 0.84 17.14
C THR A 198 23.30 0.10 18.04
N THR A 199 22.97 -1.09 18.53
CA THR A 199 23.85 -1.91 19.39
C THR A 199 24.69 -2.90 18.58
N GLY A 200 24.36 -3.14 17.31
CA GLY A 200 25.16 -3.96 16.40
C GLY A 200 26.59 -3.43 16.29
N LYS A 201 27.58 -4.33 16.25
CA LYS A 201 28.99 -3.98 16.10
C LYS A 201 29.21 -3.12 14.85
N VAL A 202 29.98 -2.05 14.97
CA VAL A 202 30.35 -1.19 13.84
C VAL A 202 31.36 -1.92 12.95
N MET A 203 31.03 -2.06 11.67
CA MET A 203 31.88 -2.64 10.63
C MET A 203 32.78 -1.58 9.98
N GLY A 204 32.30 -0.33 9.96
CA GLY A 204 32.98 0.83 9.42
C GLY A 204 32.09 2.05 9.33
N ILE A 205 32.62 3.11 8.77
CA ILE A 205 31.94 4.39 8.58
C ILE A 205 31.90 4.71 7.09
N VAL A 206 30.80 5.25 6.64
CA VAL A 206 30.57 5.76 5.27
C VAL A 206 30.16 7.23 5.33
N TYR A 207 30.41 7.98 4.27
CA TYR A 207 30.29 9.43 4.26
C TYR A 207 29.29 9.91 3.25
N LYS A 208 28.86 11.17 3.40
CA LYS A 208 27.86 11.83 2.54
C LYS A 208 28.20 11.66 1.06
N GLY A 209 27.19 11.23 0.28
CA GLY A 209 27.31 10.98 -1.16
C GLY A 209 27.79 9.60 -1.54
N GLU A 210 28.33 8.80 -0.60
CA GLU A 210 28.66 7.41 -0.91
C GLU A 210 27.42 6.61 -1.23
N LYS A 211 27.51 5.75 -2.27
CA LYS A 211 26.47 4.82 -2.70
C LYS A 211 26.92 3.40 -2.43
N LEU A 212 26.15 2.69 -1.64
CA LEU A 212 26.41 1.31 -1.24
C LEU A 212 25.41 0.41 -1.95
N LYS A 213 25.86 -0.72 -2.47
CA LYS A 213 24.98 -1.66 -3.16
C LYS A 213 23.92 -2.18 -2.21
N TYR A 214 22.66 -1.94 -2.55
CA TYR A 214 21.50 -2.40 -1.79
C TYR A 214 21.19 -3.85 -2.13
N GLN A 215 20.91 -4.67 -1.12
CA GLN A 215 20.61 -6.09 -1.31
C GLN A 215 19.12 -6.36 -1.52
N GLY A 216 18.30 -5.29 -1.67
CA GLY A 216 16.85 -5.45 -1.83
C GLY A 216 16.12 -5.88 -0.56
N ILE A 217 16.77 -5.78 0.61
CA ILE A 217 16.23 -6.27 1.89
C ILE A 217 16.30 -5.14 2.91
N ASP A 218 15.14 -4.85 3.51
CA ASP A 218 15.01 -3.99 4.69
C ASP A 218 14.62 -4.81 5.91
N ASP A 219 15.18 -4.45 7.07
CA ASP A 219 14.73 -5.05 8.32
C ASP A 219 13.26 -4.69 8.60
N LYS A 220 12.43 -5.70 8.82
CA LYS A 220 10.97 -5.55 8.94
C LYS A 220 10.52 -4.70 10.13
N VAL A 221 11.32 -4.62 11.18
CA VAL A 221 10.99 -3.90 12.41
C VAL A 221 11.54 -2.49 12.41
N THR A 222 12.80 -2.33 11.99
CA THR A 222 13.54 -1.07 12.09
C THR A 222 13.65 -0.33 10.77
N GLY A 223 13.38 -1.01 9.64
CA GLY A 223 13.55 -0.48 8.28
C GLY A 223 15.01 -0.28 7.85
N TRP A 224 15.98 -0.82 8.61
CA TRP A 224 17.38 -0.72 8.23
C TRP A 224 17.63 -1.45 6.92
N HIS A 225 18.43 -0.82 6.05
CA HIS A 225 18.78 -1.36 4.73
C HIS A 225 19.94 -2.35 4.81
N LEU A 226 19.77 -3.53 4.23
CA LEU A 226 20.88 -4.48 4.04
C LEU A 226 21.69 -4.04 2.82
N ILE A 227 22.98 -3.85 3.02
CA ILE A 227 23.90 -3.36 1.98
C ILE A 227 25.15 -4.27 1.89
N GLU A 228 25.82 -4.21 0.74
CA GLU A 228 27.16 -4.74 0.60
C GLU A 228 28.18 -3.72 1.06
N TYR A 229 29.02 -4.10 2.01
CA TYR A 229 30.08 -3.28 2.54
C TYR A 229 31.39 -4.10 2.62
N LYS A 230 32.40 -3.72 1.81
CA LYS A 230 33.69 -4.41 1.74
C LYS A 230 33.54 -5.93 1.54
N ASN A 231 32.72 -6.33 0.57
CA ASN A 231 32.40 -7.72 0.22
C ASN A 231 31.72 -8.52 1.35
N LYS A 232 31.08 -7.86 2.30
CA LYS A 232 30.28 -8.45 3.37
C LYS A 232 28.93 -7.77 3.48
N ASN A 233 27.93 -8.46 3.97
CA ASN A 233 26.66 -7.88 4.31
C ASN A 233 26.77 -7.02 5.57
N GLY A 234 26.20 -5.81 5.50
CA GLY A 234 26.12 -4.89 6.62
C GLY A 234 24.76 -4.17 6.62
N TRP A 235 24.43 -3.59 7.74
CA TRP A 235 23.18 -2.85 7.92
C TRP A 235 23.44 -1.36 8.09
N ILE A 236 22.61 -0.53 7.45
CA ILE A 236 22.69 0.94 7.54
C ILE A 236 21.31 1.53 7.81
N THR A 237 21.24 2.53 8.67
CA THR A 237 19.97 3.14 9.10
C THR A 237 19.31 3.99 8.00
N PRO A 238 17.99 3.86 7.78
CA PRO A 238 17.25 4.70 6.83
C PRO A 238 17.19 6.18 7.27
N LYS A 239 17.43 6.47 8.55
CA LYS A 239 17.40 7.84 9.09
C LYS A 239 18.36 8.79 8.39
N TYR A 240 19.49 8.30 7.89
CA TYR A 240 20.60 9.07 7.34
C TYR A 240 20.98 8.64 5.93
N THR A 241 20.08 7.91 5.26
CA THR A 241 20.29 7.40 3.91
C THR A 241 19.02 7.53 3.08
N ARG A 242 19.13 7.31 1.78
CA ARG A 242 18.00 7.15 0.86
C ARG A 242 18.28 6.04 -0.14
N LEU A 243 17.25 5.34 -0.56
CA LEU A 243 17.31 4.39 -1.67
C LEU A 243 17.33 5.15 -3.01
N VAL A 244 18.24 4.75 -3.93
CA VAL A 244 18.44 5.35 -5.26
C VAL A 244 18.67 4.29 -6.33
#